data_40ab9cbe66af30f83ff76c05b92fdc08
#
_entry.id   40ab9cbe66af30f83ff76c05b92fdc08
#
_cell.length_a   1.000
_cell.length_b   1.000
_cell.length_c   1.000
_cell.angle_alpha   90.00
_cell.angle_beta   90.00
_cell.angle_gamma   90.00
#
_symmetry.space_group_name_H-M   'P 1'
#
loop_
_entity.id
_entity.type
_entity.pdbx_description
1 polymer ?
#
loop_
_entity_poly.entity_id
_entity_poly.type
_entity_poly.pdbx_seq_one_letter_code
_entity_poly.pdbx_strand_id
1 'polypeptide(L)'
;MCRAFGPLGLVLVVAVAIAVATWSGSCGRTELDAASPSLPRCGDGVVDPGEACDDGNRIDDDGCDNACRLPVCGDGKRAGREECDLGPDNGGHRPAFLISQASGTRIATDPLVRAQNVIDFYDYSSFSSHTGLEQVSESRIYLYVAADSGRLSLVMTHGIDYDTTAMEQPPSIVEMDVAGLPPGFTVELSDDPADAAHEPEFQATGPDTAAGRWGFSANSDGGVVGDLPFPGTWKITVTPRFEMGLATWGWVRNDGERIPLVMTEPITIEAFDESTACRKTCVVPRCGDGILDGSEVCDDGNTRDGDGCASNCRRLR
;
A
#
# COMPACT_ATOMS: atom_id res chain seq x y z
N MET A 1 50.91 21.75 34.70
CA MET A 1 52.14 22.46 34.29
C MET A 1 51.75 23.54 33.30
N CYS A 2 52.04 24.78 33.71
CA CYS A 2 52.41 25.99 32.96
C CYS A 2 51.40 26.53 31.93
N ARG A 3 50.78 27.62 32.26
CA ARG A 3 51.09 29.07 32.11
C ARG A 3 50.91 29.55 30.68
N ALA A 4 50.14 30.54 30.40
CA ALA A 4 49.79 31.88 30.84
C ALA A 4 50.15 32.87 29.74
N PHE A 5 49.37 33.87 29.61
CA PHE A 5 49.52 35.32 29.47
C PHE A 5 48.70 35.93 28.32
N GLY A 6 47.83 36.86 28.71
CA GLY A 6 47.18 37.83 27.86
C GLY A 6 48.13 38.95 27.39
N PRO A 7 47.64 39.97 26.72
CA PRO A 7 47.32 41.20 27.48
C PRO A 7 46.12 42.04 26.99
N LEU A 8 45.68 42.89 27.92
CA LEU A 8 44.89 44.08 27.84
C LEU A 8 44.99 44.93 26.54
N GLY A 9 43.85 45.41 26.08
CA GLY A 9 43.75 46.48 25.11
C GLY A 9 42.69 47.51 25.50
N LEU A 10 43.17 48.64 25.78
CA LEU A 10 42.69 49.93 26.21
C LEU A 10 41.37 50.42 25.60
N VAL A 11 40.40 50.79 26.44
CA VAL A 11 39.15 51.51 26.03
C VAL A 11 39.43 52.99 25.95
N LEU A 12 39.23 53.58 24.80
CA LEU A 12 39.25 55.05 24.61
C LEU A 12 37.83 55.59 24.58
N VAL A 13 37.44 56.30 25.63
CA VAL A 13 36.19 57.04 25.72
C VAL A 13 36.39 58.40 25.08
N VAL A 14 35.68 58.64 23.96
CA VAL A 14 35.59 59.99 23.38
C VAL A 14 34.18 60.57 23.74
N ALA A 15 34.20 61.58 24.62
CA ALA A 15 33.04 62.38 24.95
C ALA A 15 32.81 63.42 23.85
N VAL A 16 31.68 63.37 23.16
CA VAL A 16 31.23 64.42 22.24
C VAL A 16 30.10 65.20 22.95
N ALA A 17 30.37 66.43 23.22
CA ALA A 17 29.39 67.41 23.75
C ALA A 17 28.42 67.77 22.62
N ILE A 18 27.11 67.57 22.80
CA ILE A 18 26.10 68.02 21.91
C ILE A 18 25.49 69.30 22.46
N ALA A 19 25.65 70.38 21.70
CA ALA A 19 24.98 71.63 21.92
C ALA A 19 23.51 71.54 21.57
N VAL A 20 22.64 71.83 22.51
CA VAL A 20 21.19 71.93 22.31
C VAL A 20 20.87 73.29 21.74
N ALA A 21 20.48 73.34 20.47
CA ALA A 21 19.84 74.48 19.86
C ALA A 21 18.32 74.29 19.89
N THR A 22 17.62 75.03 20.71
CA THR A 22 16.17 75.13 20.71
C THR A 22 15.69 75.96 19.56
N TRP A 23 15.07 75.32 18.59
CA TRP A 23 14.34 76.05 17.51
C TRP A 23 12.84 75.79 17.66
N SER A 24 12.11 76.81 18.07
CA SER A 24 10.66 76.78 18.06
C SER A 24 10.21 77.21 16.64
N GLY A 25 9.82 76.26 15.86
CA GLY A 25 9.21 76.44 14.54
C GLY A 25 7.89 75.68 14.54
N SER A 26 6.81 76.41 14.65
CA SER A 26 5.46 76.00 14.31
C SER A 26 5.38 75.76 12.80
N CYS A 27 5.16 74.52 12.42
CA CYS A 27 4.83 74.23 11.03
C CYS A 27 3.72 73.19 10.92
N GLY A 28 2.76 73.52 10.10
CA GLY A 28 1.52 72.79 9.95
C GLY A 28 1.70 71.32 9.60
N ARG A 29 0.86 70.53 10.21
CA ARG A 29 0.63 69.13 9.89
C ARG A 29 0.06 69.04 8.47
N THR A 30 0.88 68.70 7.51
CA THR A 30 0.42 67.92 6.36
C THR A 30 0.61 66.46 6.72
N GLU A 31 -0.46 65.82 7.13
CA GLU A 31 -0.52 64.37 7.19
C GLU A 31 -0.40 63.87 5.74
N LEU A 32 0.80 63.52 5.36
CA LEU A 32 1.01 62.54 4.30
C LEU A 32 0.88 61.22 5.02
N ASP A 33 -0.29 60.64 5.00
CA ASP A 33 -0.47 59.20 5.15
C ASP A 33 0.31 58.50 4.04
N ALA A 34 1.62 58.47 4.19
CA ALA A 34 2.39 57.43 3.52
C ALA A 34 2.02 56.14 4.23
N ALA A 35 1.03 55.44 3.70
CA ALA A 35 0.84 54.02 4.03
C ALA A 35 2.21 53.38 3.97
N SER A 36 2.76 53.00 5.11
CA SER A 36 3.96 52.16 5.13
C SER A 36 3.68 51.02 4.19
N PRO A 37 4.51 50.76 3.18
CA PRO A 37 4.31 49.56 2.39
C PRO A 37 4.25 48.39 3.38
N SER A 38 3.10 47.79 3.47
CA SER A 38 2.96 46.54 4.21
C SER A 38 4.01 45.61 3.65
N LEU A 39 4.84 45.04 4.51
CA LEU A 39 5.75 44.01 4.07
C LEU A 39 4.92 42.91 3.44
N PRO A 40 5.37 42.35 2.30
CA PRO A 40 4.68 41.25 1.63
C PRO A 40 4.30 40.19 2.66
N ARG A 41 3.03 39.87 2.71
CA ARG A 41 2.49 39.01 3.78
C ARG A 41 1.56 37.97 3.19
N CYS A 42 2.07 36.77 3.03
CA CYS A 42 1.25 35.65 2.63
C CYS A 42 -0.01 35.51 3.52
N GLY A 43 -1.19 35.38 2.91
CA GLY A 43 -2.47 35.20 3.59
C GLY A 43 -3.17 36.50 3.96
N ASP A 44 -2.88 37.63 3.31
CA ASP A 44 -3.57 38.90 3.52
C ASP A 44 -4.59 39.26 2.42
N GLY A 45 -4.72 38.39 1.41
CA GLY A 45 -5.66 38.50 0.30
C GLY A 45 -5.13 39.34 -0.87
N VAL A 46 -3.86 39.71 -0.86
CA VAL A 46 -3.21 40.49 -1.93
C VAL A 46 -1.96 39.74 -2.41
N VAL A 47 -1.93 39.40 -3.69
CA VAL A 47 -0.73 38.77 -4.29
C VAL A 47 0.36 39.81 -4.41
N ASP A 48 1.32 39.79 -3.53
CA ASP A 48 2.46 40.69 -3.49
C ASP A 48 3.62 40.24 -4.43
N PRO A 49 4.55 41.15 -4.78
CA PRO A 49 5.72 40.75 -5.55
C PRO A 49 6.57 39.70 -4.84
N GLY A 50 6.64 38.51 -5.42
CA GLY A 50 7.35 37.35 -4.90
C GLY A 50 6.44 36.22 -4.43
N GLU A 51 5.13 36.46 -4.46
CA GLU A 51 4.12 35.44 -4.19
C GLU A 51 3.55 34.88 -5.50
N ALA A 52 3.28 33.61 -5.54
CA ALA A 52 2.62 32.94 -6.66
C ALA A 52 1.09 32.95 -6.52
N CYS A 53 0.60 33.06 -5.28
CA CYS A 53 -0.81 33.15 -4.92
C CYS A 53 -0.97 33.78 -3.54
N ASP A 54 -2.18 34.27 -3.23
CA ASP A 54 -2.65 34.62 -1.90
C ASP A 54 -4.16 34.43 -1.87
N ASP A 55 -4.68 33.64 -0.98
CA ASP A 55 -6.10 33.30 -0.82
C ASP A 55 -6.74 33.97 0.41
N GLY A 56 -5.97 34.84 1.08
CA GLY A 56 -6.46 35.62 2.22
C GLY A 56 -6.49 34.88 3.55
N ASN A 57 -5.83 33.73 3.62
CA ASN A 57 -5.77 32.95 4.86
C ASN A 57 -4.42 32.25 5.03
N ARG A 58 -4.27 31.40 6.07
CA ARG A 58 -3.07 30.61 6.34
C ARG A 58 -3.40 29.14 6.57
N ILE A 59 -4.14 28.58 5.64
CA ILE A 59 -4.48 27.17 5.60
C ILE A 59 -3.72 26.56 4.42
N ASP A 60 -2.95 25.51 4.64
CA ASP A 60 -2.12 24.87 3.61
C ASP A 60 -2.92 24.02 2.60
N ASP A 61 -4.19 23.69 2.88
CA ASP A 61 -4.95 22.66 2.16
C ASP A 61 -6.05 23.24 1.25
N ASP A 62 -6.00 24.53 0.89
CA ASP A 62 -7.03 25.16 0.08
C ASP A 62 -6.49 25.69 -1.28
N GLY A 63 -6.34 26.97 -1.48
CA GLY A 63 -5.95 27.52 -2.78
C GLY A 63 -4.50 27.97 -2.88
N CYS A 64 -3.85 28.19 -1.74
CA CYS A 64 -2.50 28.70 -1.61
C CYS A 64 -1.84 28.18 -0.33
N ASP A 65 -0.58 27.76 -0.39
CA ASP A 65 0.11 27.34 0.84
C ASP A 65 0.56 28.55 1.69
N ASN A 66 0.91 28.31 2.95
CA ASN A 66 1.40 29.34 3.88
C ASN A 66 2.71 30.03 3.46
N ALA A 67 3.32 29.59 2.38
CA ALA A 67 4.48 30.19 1.74
C ALA A 67 4.15 30.87 0.42
N CYS A 68 2.85 31.12 0.17
CA CYS A 68 2.31 31.73 -1.04
C CYS A 68 2.72 31.03 -2.35
N ARG A 69 2.70 29.71 -2.33
CA ARG A 69 2.93 28.88 -3.49
C ARG A 69 1.64 28.19 -3.92
N LEU A 70 1.44 28.11 -5.22
CA LEU A 70 0.33 27.34 -5.79
C LEU A 70 0.47 25.85 -5.43
N PRO A 71 -0.64 25.15 -5.21
CA PRO A 71 -0.66 23.70 -5.10
C PRO A 71 0.08 23.04 -6.26
N VAL A 72 0.93 22.07 -5.95
CA VAL A 72 1.73 21.34 -6.94
C VAL A 72 1.47 19.85 -6.78
N CYS A 73 0.79 19.29 -7.78
CA CYS A 73 0.57 17.84 -7.80
C CYS A 73 1.88 17.08 -7.73
N GLY A 74 2.02 16.19 -6.73
CA GLY A 74 3.20 15.39 -6.50
C GLY A 74 4.12 15.88 -5.39
N ASP A 75 3.72 16.86 -4.61
CA ASP A 75 4.49 17.34 -3.46
C ASP A 75 4.13 16.67 -2.12
N GLY A 76 3.12 15.81 -2.14
CA GLY A 76 2.64 15.07 -0.99
C GLY A 76 1.66 15.84 -0.10
N LYS A 77 1.17 16.99 -0.56
CA LYS A 77 0.18 17.80 0.14
C LYS A 77 -1.03 18.01 -0.76
N ARG A 78 -2.16 17.50 -0.34
CA ARG A 78 -3.42 17.75 -1.05
C ARG A 78 -3.86 19.17 -0.83
N ALA A 79 -3.92 19.98 -1.89
CA ALA A 79 -4.32 21.39 -1.82
C ALA A 79 -5.11 21.84 -3.05
N GLY A 80 -5.95 22.85 -2.90
CA GLY A 80 -6.70 23.47 -3.97
C GLY A 80 -7.70 22.55 -4.65
N ARG A 81 -7.47 22.23 -5.93
CA ARG A 81 -8.36 21.37 -6.74
C ARG A 81 -7.93 19.90 -6.79
N GLU A 82 -6.94 19.54 -6.04
CA GLU A 82 -6.44 18.18 -6.02
C GLU A 82 -7.41 17.25 -5.28
N GLU A 83 -7.80 16.17 -5.92
CA GLU A 83 -8.61 15.14 -5.29
C GLU A 83 -7.77 14.27 -4.35
N CYS A 84 -6.48 14.12 -4.68
CA CYS A 84 -5.49 13.37 -3.95
C CYS A 84 -4.08 13.91 -4.23
N ASP A 85 -3.12 13.64 -3.36
CA ASP A 85 -1.69 13.79 -3.61
C ASP A 85 -0.90 12.79 -2.73
N LEU A 86 -0.14 11.91 -3.38
CA LEU A 86 0.72 10.92 -2.75
C LEU A 86 2.21 11.28 -2.92
N GLY A 87 2.49 12.52 -3.31
CA GLY A 87 3.84 12.96 -3.58
C GLY A 87 4.45 12.27 -4.80
N PRO A 88 5.70 11.79 -4.69
CA PRO A 88 6.39 11.09 -5.78
C PRO A 88 5.66 9.84 -6.28
N ASP A 89 4.74 9.30 -5.48
CA ASP A 89 3.97 8.10 -5.81
C ASP A 89 2.73 8.39 -6.67
N ASN A 90 2.47 9.66 -7.02
CA ASN A 90 1.42 10.03 -7.95
C ASN A 90 1.64 9.42 -9.34
N GLY A 91 0.63 8.74 -9.85
CA GLY A 91 0.66 8.04 -11.14
C GLY A 91 1.57 6.82 -11.15
N GLY A 92 2.14 6.45 -10.01
CA GLY A 92 2.59 5.10 -9.75
C GLY A 92 1.37 4.21 -9.64
N HIS A 93 1.44 3.02 -10.22
CA HIS A 93 0.50 1.97 -9.88
C HIS A 93 0.64 1.70 -8.37
N ARG A 94 -0.39 2.05 -7.59
CA ARG A 94 -0.41 1.68 -6.18
C ARG A 94 -0.90 0.24 -6.10
N PRO A 95 -0.06 -0.69 -5.67
CA PRO A 95 -0.49 -2.06 -5.48
C PRO A 95 -1.68 -2.13 -4.54
N ALA A 96 -2.66 -2.98 -4.88
CA ALA A 96 -3.90 -3.10 -4.12
C ALA A 96 -3.69 -3.72 -2.73
N PHE A 97 -2.53 -4.33 -2.49
CA PHE A 97 -2.24 -5.06 -1.26
C PHE A 97 -0.85 -4.74 -0.70
N LEU A 98 -0.76 -4.74 0.61
CA LEU A 98 0.50 -4.70 1.34
C LEU A 98 0.63 -5.93 2.22
N ILE A 99 1.69 -6.68 2.01
CA ILE A 99 2.08 -7.81 2.86
C ILE A 99 3.19 -7.35 3.78
N SER A 100 3.08 -7.63 5.06
CA SER A 100 4.09 -7.22 6.05
C SER A 100 4.37 -8.29 7.10
N GLN A 101 5.60 -8.26 7.64
CA GLN A 101 6.03 -9.05 8.79
C GLN A 101 6.67 -8.13 9.85
N ALA A 102 6.72 -8.57 11.10
CA ALA A 102 7.26 -7.80 12.21
C ALA A 102 8.75 -7.48 12.05
N SER A 103 9.50 -8.35 11.38
CA SER A 103 10.93 -8.17 11.02
C SER A 103 11.21 -7.00 10.07
N GLY A 104 10.16 -6.38 9.52
CA GLY A 104 10.27 -5.26 8.59
C GLY A 104 10.07 -5.62 7.12
N THR A 105 9.80 -6.88 6.78
CA THR A 105 9.39 -7.26 5.43
C THR A 105 8.13 -6.48 5.02
N ARG A 106 8.17 -5.83 3.87
CA ARG A 106 7.03 -5.10 3.28
C ARG A 106 7.02 -5.35 1.78
N ILE A 107 5.93 -5.93 1.29
CA ILE A 107 5.74 -6.29 -0.11
C ILE A 107 4.45 -5.62 -0.59
N ALA A 108 4.58 -4.62 -1.42
CA ALA A 108 3.46 -4.04 -2.13
C ALA A 108 3.23 -4.87 -3.41
N THR A 109 2.01 -5.34 -3.63
CA THR A 109 1.69 -6.27 -4.71
C THR A 109 0.25 -6.18 -5.16
N ASP A 110 0.01 -6.62 -6.40
CA ASP A 110 -1.30 -6.95 -6.91
C ASP A 110 -1.51 -8.46 -6.90
N PRO A 111 -2.73 -8.94 -7.10
CA PRO A 111 -2.99 -10.35 -7.21
C PRO A 111 -2.46 -10.91 -8.54
N LEU A 112 -2.14 -12.18 -8.55
CA LEU A 112 -1.89 -12.92 -9.78
C LEU A 112 -3.21 -13.04 -10.57
N VAL A 113 -3.25 -12.55 -11.79
CA VAL A 113 -4.45 -12.61 -12.64
C VAL A 113 -4.30 -13.70 -13.69
N ARG A 114 -5.29 -14.59 -13.81
CA ARG A 114 -5.36 -15.63 -14.83
C ARG A 114 -6.78 -15.76 -15.36
N ALA A 115 -6.93 -16.34 -16.54
CA ALA A 115 -8.24 -16.55 -17.18
C ALA A 115 -9.09 -17.62 -16.49
N GLN A 116 -8.46 -18.60 -15.85
CA GLN A 116 -9.12 -19.72 -15.18
C GLN A 116 -9.75 -19.28 -13.86
N ASN A 117 -10.78 -19.96 -13.40
CA ASN A 117 -11.19 -19.89 -12.00
C ASN A 117 -10.11 -20.51 -11.10
N VAL A 118 -10.15 -20.22 -9.79
CA VAL A 118 -9.08 -20.63 -8.89
C VAL A 118 -8.96 -22.16 -8.73
N ILE A 119 -10.06 -22.88 -8.83
CA ILE A 119 -10.09 -24.35 -8.74
C ILE A 119 -9.42 -24.99 -9.96
N ASP A 120 -9.77 -24.52 -11.17
CA ASP A 120 -9.15 -24.96 -12.40
C ASP A 120 -7.67 -24.55 -12.49
N PHE A 121 -7.31 -23.43 -11.87
CA PHE A 121 -5.92 -22.99 -11.78
C PHE A 121 -5.12 -23.82 -10.79
N TYR A 122 -5.71 -24.16 -9.62
CA TYR A 122 -5.07 -25.03 -8.63
C TYR A 122 -4.84 -26.43 -9.19
N ASP A 123 -5.78 -26.90 -10.02
CA ASP A 123 -5.70 -28.17 -10.77
C ASP A 123 -5.32 -29.35 -9.88
N TYR A 124 -6.10 -29.56 -8.80
CA TYR A 124 -5.88 -30.69 -7.91
C TYR A 124 -6.12 -32.01 -8.64
N SER A 125 -5.04 -32.75 -8.86
CA SER A 125 -5.10 -34.06 -9.47
C SER A 125 -3.90 -34.91 -9.05
N SER A 126 -4.07 -36.23 -9.04
CA SER A 126 -2.99 -37.15 -8.63
C SER A 126 -2.38 -36.85 -7.26
N PHE A 127 -3.22 -36.39 -6.32
CA PHE A 127 -2.83 -36.01 -4.94
C PHE A 127 -1.86 -34.82 -4.90
N SER A 128 -1.99 -33.87 -5.77
CA SER A 128 -1.10 -32.72 -5.83
C SER A 128 -1.76 -31.51 -6.50
N SER A 129 -1.32 -30.31 -6.15
CA SER A 129 -1.59 -29.09 -6.90
C SER A 129 -0.71 -29.02 -8.16
N HIS A 130 -1.22 -28.37 -9.21
CA HIS A 130 -0.50 -28.19 -10.49
C HIS A 130 -0.58 -26.75 -10.97
N THR A 131 -0.41 -25.78 -10.08
CA THR A 131 -0.46 -24.35 -10.42
C THR A 131 0.74 -23.92 -11.28
N GLY A 132 1.80 -24.74 -11.31
CA GLY A 132 3.08 -24.39 -11.92
C GLY A 132 3.92 -23.45 -11.04
N LEU A 133 3.49 -23.18 -9.81
CA LEU A 133 4.20 -22.33 -8.86
C LEU A 133 4.82 -23.15 -7.72
N GLU A 134 4.60 -24.45 -7.66
CA GLU A 134 5.14 -25.36 -6.66
C GLU A 134 6.67 -25.42 -6.77
N GLN A 135 7.33 -25.54 -5.63
CA GLN A 135 8.77 -25.74 -5.55
C GLN A 135 9.13 -26.70 -4.42
N VAL A 136 10.20 -27.44 -4.65
CA VAL A 136 10.75 -28.37 -3.68
C VAL A 136 11.04 -27.68 -2.33
N SER A 137 10.56 -28.28 -1.24
CA SER A 137 10.80 -27.82 0.13
C SER A 137 10.39 -26.37 0.40
N GLU A 138 9.42 -25.86 -0.34
CA GLU A 138 8.97 -24.48 -0.22
C GLU A 138 7.44 -24.38 -0.04
N SER A 139 7.02 -23.56 0.92
CA SER A 139 5.64 -23.12 1.05
C SER A 139 5.47 -21.78 0.32
N ARG A 140 4.41 -21.63 -0.44
CA ARG A 140 4.06 -20.41 -1.18
C ARG A 140 2.67 -19.95 -0.85
N ILE A 141 2.52 -18.63 -0.80
CA ILE A 141 1.25 -17.96 -0.56
C ILE A 141 1.12 -16.78 -1.49
N TYR A 142 -0.06 -16.58 -2.05
CA TYR A 142 -0.33 -15.50 -3.00
C TYR A 142 -1.82 -15.20 -3.12
N LEU A 143 -2.11 -14.00 -3.60
CA LEU A 143 -3.45 -13.61 -4.00
C LEU A 143 -3.67 -13.91 -5.48
N TYR A 144 -4.86 -14.40 -5.80
CA TYR A 144 -5.27 -14.81 -7.15
C TYR A 144 -6.59 -14.16 -7.53
N VAL A 145 -6.67 -13.65 -8.75
CA VAL A 145 -7.93 -13.16 -9.34
C VAL A 145 -8.22 -13.93 -10.62
N ALA A 146 -9.41 -14.51 -10.67
CA ALA A 146 -9.97 -15.08 -11.89
C ALA A 146 -10.49 -13.94 -12.79
N ALA A 147 -9.88 -13.76 -13.96
CA ALA A 147 -10.20 -12.63 -14.83
C ALA A 147 -11.63 -12.66 -15.40
N ASP A 148 -12.25 -13.84 -15.48
CA ASP A 148 -13.62 -14.03 -15.97
C ASP A 148 -14.69 -13.56 -14.99
N SER A 149 -14.42 -13.68 -13.67
CA SER A 149 -15.36 -13.40 -12.59
C SER A 149 -14.95 -12.23 -11.69
N GLY A 150 -13.67 -11.86 -11.70
CA GLY A 150 -13.09 -10.88 -10.79
C GLY A 150 -13.01 -11.38 -9.34
N ARG A 151 -13.25 -12.67 -9.09
CA ARG A 151 -13.20 -13.23 -7.73
C ARG A 151 -11.78 -13.29 -7.23
N LEU A 152 -11.56 -12.77 -6.04
CA LEU A 152 -10.27 -12.79 -5.35
C LEU A 152 -10.21 -13.96 -4.39
N SER A 153 -9.09 -14.68 -4.44
CA SER A 153 -8.80 -15.81 -3.55
C SER A 153 -7.39 -15.69 -2.98
N LEU A 154 -7.20 -16.20 -1.77
CA LEU A 154 -5.90 -16.43 -1.14
C LEU A 154 -5.55 -17.90 -1.35
N VAL A 155 -4.45 -18.15 -2.01
CA VAL A 155 -3.98 -19.50 -2.34
C VAL A 155 -2.73 -19.81 -1.53
N MET A 156 -2.68 -21.01 -0.98
CA MET A 156 -1.53 -21.58 -0.28
C MET A 156 -1.16 -22.89 -0.96
N THR A 157 0.12 -23.06 -1.28
CA THR A 157 0.68 -24.30 -1.81
C THR A 157 1.93 -24.67 -1.03
N HIS A 158 2.01 -25.91 -0.63
CA HIS A 158 3.13 -26.47 0.11
C HIS A 158 3.76 -27.57 -0.73
N GLY A 159 4.94 -27.29 -1.28
CA GLY A 159 5.56 -28.16 -2.26
C GLY A 159 6.63 -29.06 -1.71
N ILE A 160 6.56 -30.34 -2.05
CA ILE A 160 7.69 -31.26 -2.10
C ILE A 160 7.76 -31.80 -3.52
N ASP A 161 8.99 -32.10 -3.96
CA ASP A 161 9.25 -32.57 -5.29
C ASP A 161 8.49 -33.88 -5.60
N TYR A 162 8.11 -34.01 -6.86
CA TYR A 162 7.63 -35.25 -7.49
C TYR A 162 8.66 -36.38 -7.53
N ASP A 163 9.76 -36.26 -6.80
CA ASP A 163 10.72 -37.34 -6.72
C ASP A 163 10.13 -38.49 -5.88
N THR A 164 9.76 -39.55 -6.54
CA THR A 164 9.25 -40.77 -5.89
C THR A 164 10.20 -41.38 -4.86
N THR A 165 11.46 -40.93 -4.82
CA THR A 165 12.41 -41.27 -3.77
C THR A 165 12.13 -40.57 -2.45
N ALA A 166 11.35 -39.48 -2.47
CA ALA A 166 10.96 -38.74 -1.27
C ALA A 166 9.96 -39.48 -0.35
N MET A 167 9.32 -40.53 -0.82
CA MET A 167 8.41 -41.33 0.00
C MET A 167 9.06 -41.97 1.25
N GLU A 168 10.38 -42.02 1.34
CA GLU A 168 11.12 -42.51 2.49
C GLU A 168 11.46 -41.42 3.52
N GLN A 169 11.19 -40.16 3.21
CA GLN A 169 11.43 -39.04 4.13
C GLN A 169 10.27 -38.91 5.15
N PRO A 170 10.54 -38.40 6.36
CA PRO A 170 9.45 -37.98 7.25
C PRO A 170 8.52 -37.00 6.54
N PRO A 171 7.19 -37.06 6.77
CA PRO A 171 6.26 -36.17 6.14
C PRO A 171 6.59 -34.71 6.52
N SER A 172 6.48 -33.81 5.55
CA SER A 172 6.42 -32.38 5.85
C SER A 172 5.13 -32.08 6.58
N ILE A 173 5.19 -31.21 7.58
CA ILE A 173 4.01 -30.77 8.31
C ILE A 173 3.98 -29.25 8.28
N VAL A 174 2.87 -28.72 7.77
CA VAL A 174 2.56 -27.30 7.73
C VAL A 174 1.25 -27.06 8.44
N GLU A 175 1.23 -26.07 9.31
CA GLU A 175 0.00 -25.53 9.87
C GLU A 175 -0.10 -24.04 9.54
N MET A 176 -1.30 -23.61 9.14
CA MET A 176 -1.62 -22.19 8.89
C MET A 176 -2.90 -21.82 9.61
N ASP A 177 -2.83 -20.83 10.50
CA ASP A 177 -4.00 -20.17 11.06
C ASP A 177 -4.25 -18.87 10.31
N VAL A 178 -5.45 -18.70 9.78
CA VAL A 178 -5.89 -17.49 9.06
C VAL A 178 -6.95 -16.79 9.89
N ALA A 179 -6.74 -15.51 10.20
CA ALA A 179 -7.64 -14.72 11.03
C ALA A 179 -7.90 -13.34 10.41
N GLY A 180 -9.05 -12.75 10.74
CA GLY A 180 -9.50 -11.47 10.19
C GLY A 180 -10.09 -11.60 8.78
N LEU A 181 -10.54 -12.78 8.41
CA LEU A 181 -11.21 -13.02 7.15
C LEU A 181 -12.50 -12.17 7.06
N PRO A 182 -12.74 -11.49 5.93
CA PRO A 182 -13.93 -10.68 5.76
C PRO A 182 -15.20 -11.54 5.74
N PRO A 183 -16.35 -10.99 6.16
CA PRO A 183 -17.62 -11.72 6.11
C PRO A 183 -17.95 -12.24 4.71
N GLY A 184 -18.40 -13.48 4.64
CA GLY A 184 -18.78 -14.12 3.38
C GLY A 184 -17.64 -14.88 2.69
N PHE A 185 -16.44 -14.91 3.28
CA PHE A 185 -15.38 -15.78 2.76
C PHE A 185 -15.83 -17.25 2.71
N THR A 186 -15.23 -18.00 1.82
CA THR A 186 -15.41 -19.45 1.71
C THR A 186 -14.07 -20.16 1.70
N VAL A 187 -14.01 -21.36 2.23
CA VAL A 187 -12.93 -22.29 1.91
C VAL A 187 -13.33 -23.00 0.61
N GLU A 188 -12.73 -22.62 -0.50
CA GLU A 188 -13.08 -23.13 -1.83
C GLU A 188 -12.41 -24.46 -2.13
N LEU A 189 -11.24 -24.70 -1.54
CA LEU A 189 -10.49 -25.93 -1.73
C LEU A 189 -9.73 -26.28 -0.45
N SER A 190 -9.85 -27.54 -0.05
CA SER A 190 -8.92 -28.29 0.78
C SER A 190 -8.29 -29.36 -0.11
N ASP A 191 -6.98 -29.45 -0.17
CA ASP A 191 -6.29 -30.36 -1.09
C ASP A 191 -6.72 -31.80 -0.83
N ASP A 192 -6.66 -32.23 0.44
CA ASP A 192 -7.29 -33.46 0.87
C ASP A 192 -8.64 -33.15 1.53
N PRO A 193 -9.77 -33.34 0.79
CA PRO A 193 -11.09 -33.08 1.33
C PRO A 193 -11.47 -34.16 2.37
N ALA A 194 -12.41 -33.81 3.23
CA ALA A 194 -12.95 -34.73 4.21
C ALA A 194 -13.44 -36.06 3.58
N ASP A 195 -13.08 -37.14 4.17
CA ASP A 195 -13.63 -38.46 3.84
C ASP A 195 -14.25 -39.14 5.09
N ALA A 196 -14.67 -40.39 4.98
CA ALA A 196 -15.30 -41.12 6.09
C ALA A 196 -14.39 -41.33 7.32
N ALA A 197 -13.10 -41.10 7.19
CA ALA A 197 -12.08 -41.38 8.22
C ALA A 197 -11.30 -40.13 8.63
N HIS A 198 -11.31 -39.06 7.82
CA HIS A 198 -10.47 -37.88 8.01
C HIS A 198 -11.30 -36.58 7.89
N GLU A 199 -11.00 -35.61 8.76
CA GLU A 199 -11.45 -34.25 8.60
C GLU A 199 -10.69 -33.57 7.44
N PRO A 200 -11.26 -32.51 6.81
CA PRO A 200 -10.56 -31.79 5.77
C PRO A 200 -9.31 -31.11 6.34
N GLU A 201 -8.23 -31.13 5.58
CA GLU A 201 -6.97 -30.53 6.01
C GLU A 201 -7.06 -29.00 6.17
N PHE A 202 -7.96 -28.35 5.42
CA PHE A 202 -8.20 -26.93 5.52
C PHE A 202 -9.70 -26.62 5.63
N GLN A 203 -10.08 -25.86 6.66
CA GLN A 203 -11.49 -25.57 6.94
C GLN A 203 -11.69 -24.22 7.64
N ALA A 204 -12.91 -23.67 7.51
CA ALA A 204 -13.34 -22.56 8.33
C ALA A 204 -13.52 -22.99 9.79
N THR A 205 -12.93 -22.24 10.72
CA THR A 205 -12.98 -22.52 12.17
C THR A 205 -13.83 -21.53 12.95
N GLY A 206 -14.26 -20.46 12.29
CA GLY A 206 -15.10 -19.39 12.86
C GLY A 206 -15.65 -18.47 11.79
N PRO A 207 -16.35 -17.41 12.18
CA PRO A 207 -16.96 -16.46 11.25
C PRO A 207 -15.93 -15.61 10.47
N ASP A 208 -14.71 -15.52 10.96
CA ASP A 208 -13.61 -14.73 10.43
C ASP A 208 -12.26 -15.48 10.47
N THR A 209 -12.30 -16.80 10.65
CA THR A 209 -11.10 -17.63 10.80
C THR A 209 -11.19 -18.93 10.00
N ALA A 210 -10.04 -19.35 9.48
CA ALA A 210 -9.82 -20.68 8.90
C ALA A 210 -8.48 -21.23 9.39
N ALA A 211 -8.35 -22.56 9.39
CA ALA A 211 -7.10 -23.21 9.75
C ALA A 211 -6.86 -24.42 8.86
N GLY A 212 -5.60 -24.69 8.58
CA GLY A 212 -5.14 -25.86 7.86
C GLY A 212 -3.98 -26.55 8.55
N ARG A 213 -3.96 -27.87 8.38
CA ARG A 213 -2.86 -28.73 8.77
C ARG A 213 -2.63 -29.79 7.71
N TRP A 214 -1.55 -29.64 7.01
CA TRP A 214 -1.17 -30.52 5.90
C TRP A 214 0.01 -31.40 6.28
N GLY A 215 -0.06 -32.66 5.90
CA GLY A 215 0.97 -33.64 6.19
C GLY A 215 1.32 -34.47 4.96
N PHE A 216 2.31 -34.05 4.18
CA PHE A 216 2.64 -34.61 2.88
C PHE A 216 4.08 -35.12 2.78
N SER A 217 4.34 -36.09 1.92
CA SER A 217 5.65 -36.73 1.77
C SER A 217 6.25 -36.62 0.38
N ALA A 218 5.46 -36.60 -0.67
CA ALA A 218 5.94 -36.67 -2.05
C ALA A 218 5.18 -35.71 -2.99
N ASN A 219 4.06 -35.19 -2.55
CA ASN A 219 3.17 -34.35 -3.33
C ASN A 219 3.15 -32.92 -2.78
N SER A 220 2.52 -32.01 -3.47
CA SER A 220 2.21 -30.71 -2.95
C SER A 220 0.81 -30.70 -2.35
N ASP A 221 0.65 -30.07 -1.20
CA ASP A 221 -0.62 -29.86 -0.53
C ASP A 221 -0.94 -28.37 -0.45
N GLY A 222 -2.15 -28.03 -0.03
CA GLY A 222 -2.52 -26.66 0.22
C GLY A 222 -4.01 -26.42 0.33
N GLY A 223 -4.40 -25.18 0.07
CA GLY A 223 -5.80 -24.78 0.15
C GLY A 223 -6.08 -23.38 -0.38
N VAL A 224 -7.37 -23.10 -0.53
CA VAL A 224 -7.86 -21.84 -1.10
C VAL A 224 -8.94 -21.22 -0.22
N VAL A 225 -8.73 -19.98 0.17
CA VAL A 225 -9.79 -19.13 0.71
C VAL A 225 -10.29 -18.22 -0.41
N GLY A 226 -11.57 -18.29 -0.73
CA GLY A 226 -12.21 -17.50 -1.76
C GLY A 226 -13.20 -16.48 -1.24
N ASP A 227 -13.87 -15.84 -2.19
CA ASP A 227 -14.87 -14.78 -1.95
C ASP A 227 -14.36 -13.61 -1.12
N LEU A 228 -13.06 -13.31 -1.22
CA LEU A 228 -12.50 -12.12 -0.59
C LEU A 228 -12.99 -10.87 -1.35
N PRO A 229 -13.48 -9.83 -0.64
CA PRO A 229 -13.93 -8.59 -1.29
C PRO A 229 -12.78 -7.92 -2.07
N PHE A 230 -13.06 -7.61 -3.35
CA PHE A 230 -12.10 -6.90 -4.19
C PHE A 230 -12.83 -6.08 -5.26
N PRO A 231 -12.69 -4.76 -5.27
CA PRO A 231 -11.99 -3.93 -4.29
C PRO A 231 -12.60 -4.03 -2.88
N GLY A 232 -11.84 -3.64 -1.88
CA GLY A 232 -12.31 -3.64 -0.49
C GLY A 232 -11.17 -3.38 0.48
N THR A 233 -11.54 -2.91 1.66
CA THR A 233 -10.60 -2.71 2.77
C THR A 233 -10.78 -3.83 3.80
N TRP A 234 -9.74 -4.60 4.01
CA TRP A 234 -9.71 -5.66 5.01
C TRP A 234 -8.27 -5.99 5.39
N LYS A 235 -8.14 -6.75 6.46
CA LYS A 235 -6.83 -7.14 6.98
C LYS A 235 -6.88 -8.57 7.49
N ILE A 236 -6.08 -9.43 6.88
CA ILE A 236 -5.94 -10.84 7.21
C ILE A 236 -4.56 -11.05 7.83
N THR A 237 -4.50 -11.91 8.85
CA THR A 237 -3.25 -12.40 9.41
C THR A 237 -3.14 -13.89 9.14
N VAL A 238 -2.03 -14.33 8.56
CA VAL A 238 -1.70 -15.75 8.38
C VAL A 238 -0.53 -16.10 9.28
N THR A 239 -0.75 -17.01 10.19
CA THR A 239 0.25 -17.49 11.16
C THR A 239 0.71 -18.89 10.78
N PRO A 240 1.95 -19.03 10.29
CA PRO A 240 2.50 -20.32 9.88
C PRO A 240 3.12 -21.06 11.06
N ARG A 241 3.10 -22.39 10.97
CA ARG A 241 3.95 -23.31 11.73
C ARG A 241 4.48 -24.38 10.80
N PHE A 242 5.78 -24.44 10.64
CA PHE A 242 6.49 -25.42 9.83
C PHE A 242 7.24 -26.36 10.75
N GLU A 243 6.82 -27.63 10.83
CA GLU A 243 7.44 -28.57 11.74
C GLU A 243 8.59 -29.36 11.10
N MET A 244 8.42 -29.81 9.86
CA MET A 244 9.44 -30.59 9.15
C MET A 244 9.34 -30.38 7.63
N GLY A 245 10.42 -30.67 6.92
CA GLY A 245 10.47 -30.85 5.47
C GLY A 245 10.50 -29.60 4.61
N LEU A 246 9.99 -28.46 5.08
CA LEU A 246 10.05 -27.20 4.36
C LEU A 246 11.22 -26.34 4.83
N ALA A 247 11.99 -25.85 3.87
CA ALA A 247 13.17 -25.01 4.12
C ALA A 247 12.88 -23.53 3.96
N THR A 248 11.86 -23.16 3.18
CA THR A 248 11.58 -21.78 2.84
C THR A 248 10.09 -21.50 2.73
N TRP A 249 9.73 -20.25 2.96
CA TRP A 249 8.41 -19.70 2.75
C TRP A 249 8.49 -18.43 1.90
N GLY A 250 7.55 -18.24 0.99
CA GLY A 250 7.58 -17.11 0.09
C GLY A 250 6.23 -16.60 -0.32
N TRP A 251 6.17 -15.29 -0.53
CA TRP A 251 5.08 -14.62 -1.21
C TRP A 251 5.33 -14.62 -2.71
N VAL A 252 4.33 -15.00 -3.51
CA VAL A 252 4.41 -14.88 -4.97
C VAL A 252 3.67 -13.63 -5.42
N ARG A 253 4.35 -12.78 -6.16
CA ARG A 253 3.82 -11.54 -6.73
C ARG A 253 3.02 -11.80 -8.02
N ASN A 254 2.35 -10.77 -8.49
CA ASN A 254 1.58 -10.78 -9.75
C ASN A 254 2.41 -11.10 -11.00
N ASP A 255 3.72 -10.82 -11.00
CA ASP A 255 4.67 -11.16 -12.05
C ASP A 255 5.25 -12.58 -11.91
N GLY A 256 4.88 -13.31 -10.87
CA GLY A 256 5.40 -14.64 -10.55
C GLY A 256 6.71 -14.63 -9.75
N GLU A 257 7.26 -13.46 -9.46
CA GLU A 257 8.45 -13.35 -8.61
C GLU A 257 8.14 -13.80 -7.18
N ARG A 258 9.04 -14.60 -6.63
CA ARG A 258 8.97 -15.07 -5.25
C ARG A 258 9.77 -14.15 -4.33
N ILE A 259 9.12 -13.59 -3.33
CA ILE A 259 9.75 -12.81 -2.26
C ILE A 259 9.84 -13.66 -0.99
N PRO A 260 11.05 -13.84 -0.42
CA PRO A 260 11.22 -14.66 0.79
C PRO A 260 10.51 -14.03 2.00
N LEU A 261 9.89 -14.88 2.81
CA LEU A 261 9.26 -14.56 4.08
C LEU A 261 10.02 -15.21 5.24
N VAL A 262 9.97 -14.58 6.41
CA VAL A 262 10.50 -15.17 7.66
C VAL A 262 9.54 -16.26 8.13
N MET A 263 10.01 -17.49 8.18
CA MET A 263 9.18 -18.69 8.44
C MET A 263 8.53 -18.71 9.83
N THR A 264 9.09 -18.02 10.79
CA THR A 264 8.62 -18.02 12.20
C THR A 264 7.73 -16.81 12.52
N GLU A 265 7.43 -15.98 11.54
CA GLU A 265 6.64 -14.76 11.74
C GLU A 265 5.33 -14.82 10.96
N PRO A 266 4.22 -14.40 11.56
CA PRO A 266 2.98 -14.18 10.81
C PRO A 266 3.18 -13.16 9.70
N ILE A 267 2.43 -13.30 8.62
CA ILE A 267 2.21 -12.21 7.68
C ILE A 267 0.89 -11.51 7.96
N THR A 268 0.87 -10.23 7.68
CA THR A 268 -0.35 -9.45 7.57
C THR A 268 -0.55 -9.09 6.10
N ILE A 269 -1.73 -9.38 5.58
CA ILE A 269 -2.20 -8.98 4.25
C ILE A 269 -3.22 -7.88 4.45
N GLU A 270 -2.93 -6.70 3.94
CA GLU A 270 -3.81 -5.53 4.04
C GLU A 270 -4.26 -5.12 2.64
N ALA A 271 -5.58 -5.12 2.43
CA ALA A 271 -6.19 -4.66 1.20
C ALA A 271 -6.54 -3.18 1.29
N PHE A 272 -6.31 -2.45 0.23
CA PHE A 272 -6.63 -1.04 0.14
C PHE A 272 -7.75 -0.81 -0.87
N ASP A 273 -8.64 0.11 -0.54
CA ASP A 273 -9.59 0.63 -1.51
C ASP A 273 -8.86 1.47 -2.57
N GLU A 274 -9.35 1.43 -3.81
CA GLU A 274 -8.82 2.19 -4.94
C GLU A 274 -8.89 3.71 -4.74
N SER A 275 -9.80 4.16 -3.89
CA SER A 275 -9.92 5.58 -3.50
C SER A 275 -8.63 6.19 -2.93
N THR A 276 -7.62 5.34 -2.63
CA THR A 276 -6.31 5.77 -2.15
C THR A 276 -5.25 5.91 -3.24
N ALA A 277 -5.53 5.51 -4.47
CA ALA A 277 -4.65 5.75 -5.61
C ALA A 277 -4.76 7.22 -6.07
N CYS A 278 -3.69 7.75 -6.66
CA CYS A 278 -3.66 9.11 -7.18
C CYS A 278 -2.94 9.16 -8.53
N ARG A 279 -3.57 9.70 -9.55
CA ARG A 279 -2.94 9.91 -10.85
C ARG A 279 -1.88 11.01 -10.78
N LYS A 280 -0.98 11.06 -11.76
CA LYS A 280 -0.02 12.18 -11.93
C LYS A 280 -0.68 13.56 -12.08
N THR A 281 -1.97 13.59 -12.29
CA THR A 281 -2.80 14.80 -12.40
C THR A 281 -3.54 15.12 -11.10
N CYS A 282 -3.22 14.45 -10.00
CA CYS A 282 -3.86 14.57 -8.69
C CYS A 282 -5.37 14.34 -8.70
N VAL A 283 -5.81 13.44 -9.55
CA VAL A 283 -7.19 12.96 -9.66
C VAL A 283 -7.26 11.51 -9.22
N VAL A 284 -8.27 11.18 -8.44
CA VAL A 284 -8.51 9.79 -8.02
C VAL A 284 -8.92 8.95 -9.23
N PRO A 285 -8.32 7.76 -9.43
CA PRO A 285 -8.76 6.80 -10.45
C PRO A 285 -10.24 6.46 -10.34
N ARG A 286 -10.92 6.33 -11.48
CA ARG A 286 -12.36 5.99 -11.52
C ARG A 286 -12.64 5.08 -12.69
N CYS A 287 -13.28 3.95 -12.40
CA CYS A 287 -13.83 3.08 -13.44
C CYS A 287 -14.85 3.83 -14.32
N GLY A 288 -14.75 3.64 -15.62
CA GLY A 288 -15.67 4.18 -16.61
C GLY A 288 -15.36 5.60 -17.07
N ASP A 289 -14.17 6.11 -16.83
CA ASP A 289 -13.74 7.42 -17.31
C ASP A 289 -12.88 7.37 -18.60
N GLY A 290 -12.65 6.17 -19.12
CA GLY A 290 -11.91 5.93 -20.35
C GLY A 290 -10.40 5.89 -20.18
N ILE A 291 -9.90 5.83 -18.93
CA ILE A 291 -8.48 5.75 -18.61
C ILE A 291 -8.22 4.48 -17.82
N LEU A 292 -7.54 3.53 -18.42
CA LEU A 292 -7.15 2.28 -17.75
C LEU A 292 -6.14 2.57 -16.63
N ASP A 293 -6.57 2.51 -15.41
CA ASP A 293 -5.73 2.65 -14.22
C ASP A 293 -5.13 1.30 -13.80
N GLY A 294 -4.09 1.35 -12.97
CA GLY A 294 -3.35 0.15 -12.61
C GLY A 294 -4.12 -0.91 -11.83
N SER A 295 -5.28 -0.55 -11.29
CA SER A 295 -6.17 -1.43 -10.55
C SER A 295 -7.30 -2.00 -11.40
N GLU A 296 -7.38 -1.64 -12.67
CA GLU A 296 -8.42 -2.02 -13.60
C GLU A 296 -7.94 -3.07 -14.59
N VAL A 297 -8.80 -4.00 -14.92
CA VAL A 297 -8.57 -4.99 -15.99
C VAL A 297 -8.98 -4.42 -17.36
N CYS A 298 -9.94 -3.51 -17.36
CA CYS A 298 -10.46 -2.80 -18.52
C CYS A 298 -11.13 -1.50 -18.12
N ASP A 299 -11.20 -0.54 -19.03
CA ASP A 299 -12.05 0.65 -18.96
C ASP A 299 -12.55 0.98 -20.36
N ASP A 300 -13.85 1.01 -20.58
CA ASP A 300 -14.49 1.31 -21.87
C ASP A 300 -15.19 2.69 -21.89
N GLY A 301 -14.89 3.52 -20.88
CA GLY A 301 -15.39 4.90 -20.77
C GLY A 301 -16.80 4.99 -20.19
N ASN A 302 -17.31 3.92 -19.58
CA ASN A 302 -18.60 3.93 -18.91
C ASN A 302 -18.71 2.81 -17.86
N THR A 303 -19.76 2.86 -17.05
CA THR A 303 -20.03 1.85 -16.00
C THR A 303 -21.22 0.96 -16.34
N ARG A 304 -21.41 0.61 -17.61
CA ARG A 304 -22.46 -0.33 -18.04
C ARG A 304 -21.89 -1.72 -18.18
N ASP A 305 -22.71 -2.71 -17.82
CA ASP A 305 -22.35 -4.10 -18.02
C ASP A 305 -22.71 -4.57 -19.43
N GLY A 306 -21.82 -5.31 -20.09
CA GLY A 306 -22.13 -6.08 -21.30
C GLY A 306 -21.76 -5.45 -22.63
N ASP A 307 -20.96 -4.37 -22.63
CA ASP A 307 -20.52 -3.62 -23.81
C ASP A 307 -19.00 -3.61 -24.04
N GLY A 308 -18.24 -4.28 -23.18
CA GLY A 308 -16.79 -4.41 -23.34
C GLY A 308 -16.08 -4.60 -22.00
N CYS A 309 -16.47 -3.84 -21.02
CA CYS A 309 -15.96 -3.91 -19.65
C CYS A 309 -17.11 -4.11 -18.65
N ALA A 310 -16.83 -4.70 -17.52
CA ALA A 310 -17.80 -4.74 -16.42
C ALA A 310 -17.88 -3.39 -15.71
N SER A 311 -19.02 -3.08 -15.13
CA SER A 311 -19.30 -1.83 -14.40
C SER A 311 -18.34 -1.52 -13.24
N ASN A 312 -17.54 -2.48 -12.84
CA ASN A 312 -16.50 -2.35 -11.82
C ASN A 312 -15.07 -2.43 -12.38
N CYS A 313 -14.90 -2.38 -13.69
CA CYS A 313 -13.63 -2.45 -14.42
C CYS A 313 -12.72 -3.67 -14.11
N ARG A 314 -13.30 -4.75 -13.56
CA ARG A 314 -12.55 -5.91 -13.08
C ARG A 314 -12.59 -7.11 -14.02
N ARG A 315 -13.39 -7.07 -15.07
CA ARG A 315 -13.49 -8.17 -16.04
C ARG A 315 -13.88 -7.66 -17.43
N LEU A 316 -13.30 -8.27 -18.45
CA LEU A 316 -13.74 -8.15 -19.82
C LEU A 316 -15.04 -8.94 -20.02
N ARG A 317 -15.96 -8.41 -20.82
CA ARG A 317 -17.19 -9.10 -21.24
C ARG A 317 -17.30 -9.23 -22.74
#